data_c51ec83e242e18fac660bb01fe0d7730
#
_entry.id   c51ec83e242e18fac660bb01fe0d7730
#
_cell.length_a   1.000
_cell.length_b   1.000
_cell.length_c   1.000
_cell.angle_alpha   90.00
_cell.angle_beta   90.00
_cell.angle_gamma   90.00
#
_symmetry.space_group_name_H-M   'P 1'
#
loop_
_entity.id
_entity.type
_entity.pdbx_description
1 polymer ?
#
loop_
_entity_poly.entity_id
_entity_poly.type
_entity_poly.pdbx_seq_one_letter_code
_entity_poly.pdbx_strand_id
1 'polypeptide(L)'
;MTMTRRTVLALLAAPVPAAAQASAWPNPLVSQRADPQILRHGEWYYLMATVPEYDRLELRRARSIAGLATAEPQVVWRKHDSGPMSRHIWAPELAFLDGRWFVHFSAGEAREPWKIRLWVLENASPDPMQGEWTERGQLKTQWESFTLDATVFEHRGRRYMAWAQTDPAKKNHSTDIFISRMKSPTELEGPQLRLSQPDYAWEKVRHIVNEAPAVLVHGGRVFMSYSAAGTGAEYCLGLLWADVNADLMDAKSWRKSPGPVFVSSPENSQYGPGHNSFLVEADGSVLNVFHARNYRDIVGDPLKDNGRATRVQPLAFTADGMPDFGPPLKEGP
;
A
#
# COMPACT_ATOMS: atom_id res chain seq x y z
N MET A 1 30.46 -64.97 12.22
CA MET A 1 30.45 -63.64 11.56
C MET A 1 29.21 -62.89 12.06
N THR A 2 29.41 -62.04 13.08
CA THR A 2 28.32 -61.32 13.77
C THR A 2 28.28 -59.91 13.29
N MET A 3 27.23 -59.52 12.58
CA MET A 3 27.00 -58.13 12.13
C MET A 3 26.32 -57.29 13.24
N THR A 4 27.05 -56.33 13.74
CA THR A 4 26.54 -55.35 14.69
C THR A 4 25.74 -54.24 13.96
N ARG A 5 24.47 -54.11 14.28
CA ARG A 5 23.61 -53.02 13.82
C ARG A 5 23.96 -51.73 14.62
N ARG A 6 24.43 -50.71 13.93
CA ARG A 6 24.55 -49.34 14.50
C ARG A 6 23.20 -48.62 14.38
N THR A 7 22.61 -48.32 15.50
CA THR A 7 21.42 -47.45 15.60
C THR A 7 21.87 -46.00 15.48
N VAL A 8 21.43 -45.31 14.44
CA VAL A 8 21.64 -43.88 14.28
C VAL A 8 20.46 -43.17 14.99
N LEU A 9 20.74 -42.50 16.10
CA LEU A 9 19.80 -41.61 16.76
C LEU A 9 19.78 -40.29 15.95
N ALA A 10 18.68 -39.99 15.29
CA ALA A 10 18.40 -38.68 14.73
C ALA A 10 17.91 -37.75 15.87
N LEU A 11 18.73 -36.78 16.24
CA LEU A 11 18.26 -35.69 17.11
C LEU A 11 17.34 -34.78 16.28
N LEU A 12 16.07 -34.76 16.61
CA LEU A 12 15.12 -33.76 16.17
C LEU A 12 15.42 -32.46 16.92
N ALA A 13 16.01 -31.48 16.24
CA ALA A 13 16.14 -30.14 16.77
C ALA A 13 14.75 -29.52 16.87
N ALA A 14 14.31 -29.19 18.09
CA ALA A 14 13.09 -28.43 18.32
C ALA A 14 13.25 -27.02 17.72
N PRO A 15 12.21 -26.44 17.10
CA PRO A 15 12.27 -25.06 16.62
C PRO A 15 12.48 -24.13 17.81
N VAL A 16 13.54 -23.36 17.79
CA VAL A 16 13.78 -22.26 18.75
C VAL A 16 12.70 -21.21 18.45
N PRO A 17 11.87 -20.80 19.43
CA PRO A 17 10.93 -19.70 19.23
C PRO A 17 11.74 -18.46 18.84
N ALA A 18 11.37 -17.82 17.72
CA ALA A 18 11.92 -16.52 17.34
C ALA A 18 11.61 -15.55 18.49
N ALA A 19 12.64 -15.19 19.26
CA ALA A 19 12.53 -14.11 20.24
C ALA A 19 12.04 -12.88 19.46
N ALA A 20 10.96 -12.25 19.92
CA ALA A 20 10.47 -11.00 19.36
C ALA A 20 11.62 -9.99 19.42
N GLN A 21 12.29 -9.77 18.32
CA GLN A 21 13.34 -8.77 18.20
C GLN A 21 12.67 -7.42 18.36
N ALA A 22 13.06 -6.64 19.35
CA ALA A 22 12.57 -5.28 19.53
C ALA A 22 12.69 -4.55 18.19
N SER A 23 11.61 -3.93 17.72
CA SER A 23 11.61 -3.22 16.44
C SER A 23 12.68 -2.11 16.49
N ALA A 24 13.45 -1.98 15.41
CA ALA A 24 14.47 -0.94 15.29
C ALA A 24 13.87 0.48 15.16
N TRP A 25 12.57 0.63 15.27
CA TRP A 25 11.77 1.86 15.16
C TRP A 25 10.50 1.78 16.04
N PRO A 26 9.93 2.94 16.44
CA PRO A 26 8.72 2.96 17.25
C PRO A 26 7.50 2.44 16.48
N ASN A 27 6.55 1.85 17.19
CA ASN A 27 5.26 1.44 16.65
C ASN A 27 4.12 2.04 17.50
N PRO A 28 3.32 3.01 16.98
CA PRO A 28 3.31 3.49 15.59
C PRO A 28 4.54 4.32 15.22
N LEU A 29 4.93 4.26 13.95
CA LEU A 29 6.01 5.08 13.42
C LEU A 29 5.61 6.56 13.37
N VAL A 30 4.41 6.86 12.84
CA VAL A 30 3.86 8.22 12.81
C VAL A 30 2.36 8.16 13.09
N SER A 31 1.93 8.89 14.12
CA SER A 31 0.52 9.00 14.47
C SER A 31 -0.26 9.81 13.44
N GLN A 32 -1.57 9.51 13.29
CA GLN A 32 -2.49 10.24 12.43
C GLN A 32 -2.04 10.39 10.96
N ARG A 33 -1.37 9.37 10.44
CA ARG A 33 -0.97 9.27 9.03
C ARG A 33 -1.47 7.96 8.47
N ALA A 34 -2.55 8.05 7.67
CA ALA A 34 -3.15 6.92 6.98
C ALA A 34 -2.48 6.70 5.62
N ASP A 35 -2.74 5.55 4.99
CA ASP A 35 -2.37 5.26 3.61
C ASP A 35 -0.86 5.49 3.36
N PRO A 36 0.03 4.89 4.18
CA PRO A 36 1.44 5.24 4.17
C PRO A 36 2.21 4.53 3.06
N GLN A 37 3.12 5.30 2.45
CA GLN A 37 4.16 4.74 1.60
C GLN A 37 5.53 5.19 2.09
N ILE A 38 6.46 4.24 2.26
CA ILE A 38 7.87 4.53 2.46
C ILE A 38 8.64 4.12 1.20
N LEU A 39 9.33 5.08 0.60
CA LEU A 39 10.23 4.87 -0.54
C LEU A 39 11.67 5.07 -0.07
N ARG A 40 12.57 4.13 -0.44
CA ARG A 40 14.00 4.32 -0.30
C ARG A 40 14.61 4.75 -1.62
N HIS A 41 15.36 5.86 -1.62
CA HIS A 41 16.14 6.31 -2.77
C HIS A 41 17.52 6.78 -2.32
N GLY A 42 18.56 6.11 -2.81
CA GLY A 42 19.93 6.31 -2.34
C GLY A 42 20.05 5.99 -0.84
N GLU A 43 20.54 6.95 -0.07
CA GLU A 43 20.71 6.84 1.39
C GLU A 43 19.50 7.35 2.20
N TRP A 44 18.44 7.80 1.51
CA TRP A 44 17.28 8.43 2.12
C TRP A 44 16.04 7.55 2.08
N TYR A 45 15.29 7.62 3.17
CA TYR A 45 13.91 7.14 3.27
C TYR A 45 12.97 8.32 3.21
N TYR A 46 11.94 8.20 2.41
CA TYR A 46 10.88 9.19 2.22
C TYR A 46 9.56 8.58 2.65
N LEU A 47 8.78 9.31 3.45
CA LEU A 47 7.43 8.90 3.85
C LEU A 47 6.43 9.91 3.32
N MET A 48 5.44 9.41 2.57
CA MET A 48 4.18 10.09 2.27
C MET A 48 3.03 9.33 2.91
N ALA A 49 1.99 10.05 3.28
CA ALA A 49 0.76 9.49 3.83
C ALA A 49 -0.38 10.52 3.75
N THR A 50 -1.60 10.06 3.83
CA THR A 50 -2.78 10.93 3.96
C THR A 50 -2.74 11.66 5.30
N VAL A 51 -2.83 12.99 5.26
CA VAL A 51 -2.95 13.83 6.45
C VAL A 51 -4.40 13.89 6.92
N PRO A 52 -4.66 14.04 8.24
CA PRO A 52 -6.03 13.97 8.76
C PRO A 52 -6.96 15.11 8.29
N GLU A 53 -6.40 16.25 7.87
CA GLU A 53 -7.17 17.39 7.35
C GLU A 53 -7.57 17.21 5.89
N TYR A 54 -6.96 16.26 5.18
CA TYR A 54 -7.20 15.98 3.75
C TYR A 54 -7.03 17.21 2.84
N ASP A 55 -6.05 18.07 3.16
CA ASP A 55 -5.90 19.40 2.55
C ASP A 55 -4.53 19.65 1.91
N ARG A 56 -3.59 18.72 2.05
CA ARG A 56 -2.21 18.89 1.58
C ARG A 56 -1.49 17.56 1.38
N LEU A 57 -0.36 17.63 0.71
CA LEU A 57 0.62 16.56 0.60
C LEU A 57 1.87 16.96 1.40
N GLU A 58 2.33 16.05 2.25
CA GLU A 58 3.52 16.21 3.07
C GLU A 58 4.55 15.13 2.72
N LEU A 59 5.81 15.51 2.74
CA LEU A 59 6.93 14.60 2.56
C LEU A 59 7.85 14.67 3.79
N ARG A 60 8.16 13.53 4.38
CA ARG A 60 9.19 13.39 5.42
C ARG A 60 10.39 12.69 4.83
N ARG A 61 11.59 13.04 5.31
CA ARG A 61 12.84 12.41 4.90
C ARG A 61 13.74 12.14 6.08
N ALA A 62 14.36 10.97 6.11
CA ALA A 62 15.36 10.61 7.10
C ALA A 62 16.37 9.60 6.52
N ARG A 63 17.48 9.36 7.23
CA ARG A 63 18.49 8.34 6.86
C ARG A 63 18.17 6.96 7.42
N SER A 64 17.09 6.82 8.17
CA SER A 64 16.61 5.56 8.73
C SER A 64 15.09 5.59 8.88
N ILE A 65 14.47 4.42 8.97
CA ILE A 65 13.03 4.31 9.24
C ILE A 65 12.69 4.96 10.59
N ALA A 66 13.47 4.68 11.64
CA ALA A 66 13.28 5.30 12.97
C ALA A 66 13.34 6.83 12.90
N GLY A 67 14.23 7.39 12.07
CA GLY A 67 14.35 8.82 11.89
C GLY A 67 13.11 9.47 11.26
N LEU A 68 12.30 8.73 10.50
CA LEU A 68 11.04 9.24 9.94
C LEU A 68 10.01 9.58 11.02
N ALA A 69 10.09 8.93 12.20
CA ALA A 69 9.19 9.19 13.32
C ALA A 69 9.28 10.64 13.82
N THR A 70 10.48 11.21 13.82
CA THR A 70 10.77 12.55 14.32
C THR A 70 11.10 13.57 13.22
N ALA A 71 11.18 13.13 11.95
CA ALA A 71 11.44 14.03 10.84
C ALA A 71 10.30 15.04 10.67
N GLU A 72 10.65 16.31 10.59
CA GLU A 72 9.66 17.36 10.32
C GLU A 72 9.06 17.20 8.93
N PRO A 73 7.72 17.24 8.82
CA PRO A 73 7.05 17.15 7.52
C PRO A 73 7.20 18.44 6.74
N GLN A 74 7.58 18.33 5.49
CA GLN A 74 7.55 19.44 4.55
C GLN A 74 6.29 19.37 3.70
N VAL A 75 5.50 20.44 3.70
CA VAL A 75 4.35 20.56 2.78
C VAL A 75 4.89 20.80 1.37
N VAL A 76 4.59 19.86 0.47
CA VAL A 76 5.05 19.93 -0.93
C VAL A 76 3.95 20.47 -1.86
N TRP A 77 2.69 20.35 -1.46
CA TRP A 77 1.54 20.86 -2.22
C TRP A 77 0.32 21.05 -1.33
N ARG A 78 -0.57 21.98 -1.69
CA ARG A 78 -1.84 22.22 -1.00
C ARG A 78 -3.01 22.15 -1.96
N LYS A 79 -4.17 21.69 -1.45
CA LYS A 79 -5.42 21.64 -2.20
C LYS A 79 -5.80 23.00 -2.75
N HIS A 80 -6.54 23.01 -3.83
CA HIS A 80 -7.20 24.21 -4.35
C HIS A 80 -8.37 24.66 -3.43
N ASP A 81 -8.75 25.91 -3.55
CA ASP A 81 -9.93 26.45 -2.85
C ASP A 81 -11.24 25.95 -3.47
N SER A 82 -11.23 25.68 -4.79
CA SER A 82 -12.40 25.24 -5.55
C SER A 82 -11.99 24.44 -6.79
N GLY A 83 -12.94 23.78 -7.43
CA GLY A 83 -12.71 22.95 -8.62
C GLY A 83 -12.01 21.64 -8.30
N PRO A 84 -11.34 21.03 -9.28
CA PRO A 84 -10.56 19.80 -9.08
C PRO A 84 -9.50 19.97 -8.00
N MET A 85 -9.17 18.87 -7.30
CA MET A 85 -8.17 18.81 -6.22
C MET A 85 -8.44 19.78 -5.06
N SER A 86 -9.71 20.08 -4.78
CA SER A 86 -10.11 20.98 -3.69
C SER A 86 -10.68 20.24 -2.48
N ARG A 87 -10.78 18.89 -2.53
CA ARG A 87 -11.35 18.07 -1.46
C ARG A 87 -10.73 16.68 -1.45
N HIS A 88 -10.66 16.06 -0.26
CA HIS A 88 -10.25 14.66 -0.09
C HIS A 88 -8.89 14.35 -0.76
N ILE A 89 -7.83 15.02 -0.29
CA ILE A 89 -6.47 14.76 -0.75
C ILE A 89 -5.99 13.49 -0.05
N TRP A 90 -5.94 12.37 -0.78
CA TRP A 90 -5.75 11.04 -0.22
C TRP A 90 -4.66 10.24 -0.91
N ALA A 91 -4.11 9.26 -0.16
CA ALA A 91 -3.26 8.18 -0.63
C ALA A 91 -2.15 8.62 -1.60
N PRO A 92 -1.26 9.54 -1.19
CA PRO A 92 -0.15 9.94 -2.04
C PRO A 92 0.93 8.85 -2.09
N GLU A 93 1.41 8.54 -3.29
CA GLU A 93 2.59 7.71 -3.50
C GLU A 93 3.68 8.46 -4.26
N LEU A 94 4.89 8.43 -3.71
CA LEU A 94 6.10 9.03 -4.29
C LEU A 94 6.78 8.01 -5.20
N ALA A 95 7.19 8.45 -6.39
CA ALA A 95 7.96 7.63 -7.33
C ALA A 95 9.09 8.45 -7.96
N PHE A 96 10.26 7.81 -8.16
CA PHE A 96 11.35 8.38 -8.95
C PHE A 96 11.40 7.66 -10.30
N LEU A 97 10.99 8.35 -11.35
CA LEU A 97 10.79 7.80 -12.69
C LEU A 97 11.43 8.72 -13.72
N ASP A 98 12.13 8.16 -14.71
CA ASP A 98 12.75 8.92 -15.81
C ASP A 98 13.63 10.10 -15.33
N GLY A 99 14.31 9.93 -14.16
CA GLY A 99 15.17 10.94 -13.57
C GLY A 99 14.44 12.10 -12.88
N ARG A 100 13.15 11.97 -12.60
CA ARG A 100 12.28 12.96 -11.95
C ARG A 100 11.43 12.34 -10.86
N TRP A 101 10.94 13.17 -9.96
CA TRP A 101 10.03 12.76 -8.90
C TRP A 101 8.58 12.98 -9.31
N PHE A 102 7.74 12.04 -8.96
CA PHE A 102 6.30 12.13 -9.17
C PHE A 102 5.57 11.78 -7.88
N VAL A 103 4.43 12.44 -7.65
CA VAL A 103 3.45 12.02 -6.65
C VAL A 103 2.15 11.71 -7.37
N HIS A 104 1.70 10.46 -7.23
CA HIS A 104 0.37 10.04 -7.65
C HIS A 104 -0.54 10.08 -6.44
N PHE A 105 -1.70 10.72 -6.53
CA PHE A 105 -2.61 10.86 -5.41
C PHE A 105 -4.06 10.95 -5.86
N SER A 106 -4.98 10.78 -4.92
CA SER A 106 -6.42 10.86 -5.15
C SER A 106 -6.95 12.18 -4.63
N ALA A 107 -7.83 12.82 -5.39
CA ALA A 107 -8.49 14.03 -4.93
C ALA A 107 -9.88 14.21 -5.55
N GLY A 108 -10.76 14.84 -4.78
CA GLY A 108 -12.10 15.21 -5.18
C GLY A 108 -12.25 16.69 -5.45
N GLU A 109 -13.50 17.09 -5.66
CA GLU A 109 -13.93 18.45 -5.91
C GLU A 109 -14.83 18.95 -4.78
N ALA A 110 -14.67 20.20 -4.34
CA ALA A 110 -15.41 20.73 -3.18
C ALA A 110 -16.94 20.65 -3.35
N ARG A 111 -17.45 20.86 -4.58
CA ARG A 111 -18.88 20.77 -4.91
C ARG A 111 -19.40 19.36 -5.11
N GLU A 112 -18.50 18.43 -5.49
CA GLU A 112 -18.76 17.02 -5.71
C GLU A 112 -17.70 16.19 -4.98
N PRO A 113 -17.72 16.11 -3.63
CA PRO A 113 -16.61 15.54 -2.84
C PRO A 113 -16.25 14.11 -3.20
N TRP A 114 -17.20 13.34 -3.69
CA TRP A 114 -17.02 11.94 -4.11
C TRP A 114 -16.64 11.77 -5.58
N LYS A 115 -16.46 12.87 -6.32
CA LYS A 115 -15.85 12.84 -7.65
C LYS A 115 -14.33 12.70 -7.55
N ILE A 116 -13.91 11.61 -6.93
CA ILE A 116 -12.51 11.30 -6.71
C ILE A 116 -11.87 10.85 -8.04
N ARG A 117 -10.69 11.41 -8.33
CA ARG A 117 -9.87 11.08 -9.50
C ARG A 117 -8.40 11.01 -9.11
N LEU A 118 -7.59 10.41 -9.97
CA LEU A 118 -6.15 10.36 -9.83
C LEU A 118 -5.50 11.60 -10.42
N TRP A 119 -4.53 12.14 -9.71
CA TRP A 119 -3.78 13.34 -10.09
C TRP A 119 -2.29 13.11 -9.95
N VAL A 120 -1.51 13.87 -10.66
CA VAL A 120 -0.05 13.72 -10.70
C VAL A 120 0.62 15.06 -10.48
N LEU A 121 1.59 15.08 -9.55
CA LEU A 121 2.59 16.14 -9.42
C LEU A 121 3.93 15.64 -9.93
N GLU A 122 4.74 16.55 -10.44
CA GLU A 122 6.11 16.32 -10.90
C GLU A 122 7.07 17.33 -10.28
N ASN A 123 8.25 16.85 -9.89
CA ASN A 123 9.36 17.70 -9.46
C ASN A 123 10.63 17.27 -10.21
N ALA A 124 11.23 18.21 -10.93
CA ALA A 124 12.44 17.98 -11.73
C ALA A 124 13.74 18.11 -10.93
N SER A 125 13.67 18.54 -9.65
CA SER A 125 14.85 18.63 -8.78
C SER A 125 15.43 17.22 -8.50
N PRO A 126 16.75 17.06 -8.39
CA PRO A 126 17.33 15.81 -7.90
C PRO A 126 16.92 15.44 -6.47
N ASP A 127 16.58 16.43 -5.65
CA ASP A 127 16.09 16.26 -4.29
C ASP A 127 14.60 16.66 -4.21
N PRO A 128 13.67 15.73 -3.88
CA PRO A 128 12.23 16.02 -3.84
C PRO A 128 11.83 16.97 -2.70
N MET A 129 12.74 17.20 -1.73
CA MET A 129 12.56 18.19 -0.67
C MET A 129 12.87 19.61 -1.16
N GLN A 130 13.32 19.76 -2.41
CA GLN A 130 13.68 21.02 -3.02
C GLN A 130 13.00 21.20 -4.37
N GLY A 131 13.07 22.41 -4.93
CA GLY A 131 12.45 22.73 -6.21
C GLY A 131 10.92 22.86 -6.09
N GLU A 132 10.29 22.96 -7.24
CA GLU A 132 8.86 23.16 -7.37
C GLU A 132 8.16 21.88 -7.77
N TRP A 133 7.00 21.60 -7.14
CA TRP A 133 6.08 20.55 -7.54
C TRP A 133 5.03 21.11 -8.49
N THR A 134 5.07 20.66 -9.73
CA THR A 134 4.19 21.12 -10.82
C THR A 134 3.04 20.13 -11.02
N GLU A 135 1.82 20.62 -11.13
CA GLU A 135 0.65 19.81 -11.46
C GLU A 135 0.70 19.35 -12.91
N ARG A 136 0.60 18.03 -13.12
CA ARG A 136 0.59 17.42 -14.45
C ARG A 136 -0.81 17.06 -14.93
N GLY A 137 -1.81 17.37 -14.10
CA GLY A 137 -3.22 17.14 -14.38
C GLY A 137 -3.73 15.78 -13.94
N GLN A 138 -4.93 15.45 -14.39
CA GLN A 138 -5.59 14.19 -14.09
C GLN A 138 -4.93 13.04 -14.86
N LEU A 139 -4.58 11.97 -14.17
CA LEU A 139 -4.23 10.69 -14.81
C LEU A 139 -5.54 10.00 -15.21
N LYS A 140 -5.82 10.01 -16.52
CA LYS A 140 -7.07 9.49 -17.06
C LYS A 140 -7.04 7.97 -17.16
N THR A 141 -8.08 7.35 -16.65
CA THR A 141 -8.39 5.93 -16.85
C THR A 141 -9.41 5.76 -17.98
N GLN A 142 -9.79 4.52 -18.28
CA GLN A 142 -10.76 4.25 -19.35
C GLN A 142 -12.14 4.87 -19.08
N TRP A 143 -12.49 5.07 -17.80
CA TRP A 143 -13.79 5.61 -17.39
C TRP A 143 -13.63 6.82 -16.47
N GLU A 144 -14.54 7.77 -16.60
CA GLU A 144 -14.68 8.90 -15.69
C GLU A 144 -15.58 8.52 -14.49
N SER A 145 -15.08 7.61 -13.63
CA SER A 145 -15.76 7.12 -12.44
C SER A 145 -14.93 7.36 -11.17
N PHE A 146 -15.46 7.04 -10.01
CA PHE A 146 -14.73 7.08 -8.73
C PHE A 146 -13.45 6.24 -8.85
N THR A 147 -12.29 6.88 -8.68
CA THR A 147 -10.97 6.29 -8.95
C THR A 147 -9.97 6.77 -7.91
N LEU A 148 -9.24 5.83 -7.27
CA LEU A 148 -8.32 6.15 -6.16
C LEU A 148 -7.17 5.16 -6.06
N ASP A 149 -6.21 5.47 -5.18
CA ASP A 149 -5.15 4.56 -4.69
C ASP A 149 -4.28 4.00 -5.81
N ALA A 150 -3.61 4.89 -6.54
CA ALA A 150 -2.71 4.47 -7.61
C ALA A 150 -1.34 4.09 -7.08
N THR A 151 -0.86 2.89 -7.39
CA THR A 151 0.53 2.48 -7.22
C THR A 151 1.21 2.27 -8.57
N VAL A 152 2.44 2.81 -8.72
CA VAL A 152 3.23 2.67 -9.93
C VAL A 152 4.43 1.77 -9.67
N PHE A 153 4.67 0.82 -10.56
CA PHE A 153 5.79 -0.09 -10.45
C PHE A 153 6.39 -0.44 -11.81
N GLU A 154 7.65 -0.86 -11.80
CA GLU A 154 8.33 -1.35 -12.99
C GLU A 154 8.54 -2.86 -12.90
N HIS A 155 8.28 -3.55 -13.99
CA HIS A 155 8.48 -4.98 -14.11
C HIS A 155 8.98 -5.34 -15.51
N ARG A 156 10.13 -6.01 -15.61
CA ARG A 156 10.74 -6.47 -16.86
C ARG A 156 10.87 -5.36 -17.92
N GLY A 157 11.33 -4.19 -17.49
CA GLY A 157 11.54 -3.03 -18.37
C GLY A 157 10.26 -2.36 -18.87
N ARG A 158 9.11 -2.68 -18.27
CA ARG A 158 7.83 -2.03 -18.53
C ARG A 158 7.30 -1.41 -17.26
N ARG A 159 6.66 -0.27 -17.41
CA ARG A 159 5.98 0.43 -16.32
C ARG A 159 4.51 0.10 -16.32
N TYR A 160 3.97 -0.10 -15.12
CA TYR A 160 2.57 -0.39 -14.87
C TYR A 160 2.04 0.53 -13.78
N MET A 161 0.74 0.77 -13.80
CA MET A 161 -0.01 1.32 -12.69
C MET A 161 -1.12 0.35 -12.32
N ALA A 162 -1.30 0.11 -11.02
CA ALA A 162 -2.48 -0.52 -10.48
C ALA A 162 -3.25 0.52 -9.64
N TRP A 163 -4.59 0.41 -9.62
CA TRP A 163 -5.45 1.36 -8.90
C TRP A 163 -6.80 0.74 -8.57
N ALA A 164 -7.57 1.41 -7.72
CA ALA A 164 -8.95 1.06 -7.44
C ALA A 164 -9.92 1.96 -8.23
N GLN A 165 -10.99 1.38 -8.79
CA GLN A 165 -11.96 2.14 -9.56
C GLN A 165 -13.34 1.48 -9.53
N THR A 166 -14.40 2.31 -9.50
CA THR A 166 -15.77 1.85 -9.74
C THR A 166 -16.01 1.60 -11.22
N ASP A 167 -16.43 0.39 -11.54
CA ASP A 167 -16.94 0.08 -12.88
C ASP A 167 -18.33 0.73 -13.05
N PRO A 168 -18.52 1.67 -13.99
CA PRO A 168 -19.81 2.37 -14.18
C PRO A 168 -20.94 1.44 -14.61
N ALA A 169 -20.65 0.25 -15.12
CA ALA A 169 -21.66 -0.76 -15.43
C ALA A 169 -22.22 -1.48 -14.20
N LYS A 170 -21.53 -1.38 -13.03
CA LYS A 170 -21.98 -2.00 -11.78
C LYS A 170 -22.90 -1.06 -11.00
N LYS A 171 -24.03 -1.61 -10.51
CA LYS A 171 -25.03 -0.85 -9.74
C LYS A 171 -24.67 -0.68 -8.27
N ASN A 172 -23.72 -1.46 -7.75
CA ASN A 172 -23.40 -1.50 -6.32
C ASN A 172 -22.34 -0.49 -5.87
N HIS A 173 -21.84 0.35 -6.79
CA HIS A 173 -20.76 1.33 -6.53
C HIS A 173 -19.50 0.75 -5.87
N SER A 174 -19.25 -0.57 -6.04
CA SER A 174 -18.04 -1.20 -5.55
C SER A 174 -16.80 -0.67 -6.30
N THR A 175 -15.64 -0.71 -5.64
CA THR A 175 -14.35 -0.55 -6.32
C THR A 175 -13.70 -1.89 -6.58
N ASP A 176 -13.09 -1.99 -7.74
CA ASP A 176 -12.33 -3.14 -8.22
C ASP A 176 -10.87 -2.74 -8.43
N ILE A 177 -9.94 -3.69 -8.38
CA ILE A 177 -8.54 -3.44 -8.72
C ILE A 177 -8.34 -3.59 -10.22
N PHE A 178 -7.74 -2.56 -10.80
CA PHE A 178 -7.33 -2.54 -12.21
C PHE A 178 -5.82 -2.40 -12.34
N ILE A 179 -5.30 -2.82 -13.48
CA ILE A 179 -3.92 -2.62 -13.92
C ILE A 179 -3.91 -2.15 -15.37
N SER A 180 -2.94 -1.32 -15.73
CA SER A 180 -2.60 -0.97 -17.11
C SER A 180 -1.11 -0.73 -17.24
N ARG A 181 -0.59 -0.85 -18.46
CA ARG A 181 0.74 -0.34 -18.79
C ARG A 181 0.71 1.19 -18.80
N MET A 182 1.87 1.79 -18.55
CA MET A 182 2.02 3.24 -18.64
C MET A 182 2.90 3.61 -19.83
N LYS A 183 2.47 4.60 -20.60
CA LYS A 183 3.25 5.21 -21.68
C LYS A 183 4.26 6.22 -21.12
N SER A 184 3.86 6.92 -20.06
CA SER A 184 4.69 7.88 -19.32
C SER A 184 4.26 7.89 -17.85
N PRO A 185 4.97 8.57 -16.93
CA PRO A 185 4.53 8.71 -15.54
C PRO A 185 3.14 9.36 -15.35
N THR A 186 2.59 9.98 -16.40
CA THR A 186 1.33 10.73 -16.37
C THR A 186 0.26 10.18 -17.32
N GLU A 187 0.55 9.10 -18.07
CA GLU A 187 -0.34 8.59 -19.11
C GLU A 187 -0.34 7.06 -19.15
N LEU A 188 -1.51 6.45 -19.17
CA LEU A 188 -1.67 5.01 -19.37
C LEU A 188 -1.52 4.63 -20.85
N GLU A 189 -1.06 3.40 -21.10
CA GLU A 189 -0.94 2.79 -22.42
C GLU A 189 -1.90 1.63 -22.58
N GLY A 190 -2.91 1.80 -23.41
CA GLY A 190 -3.84 0.74 -23.77
C GLY A 190 -4.96 0.47 -22.75
N PRO A 191 -5.63 -0.67 -22.87
CA PRO A 191 -6.79 -0.94 -22.03
C PRO A 191 -6.40 -1.22 -20.59
N GLN A 192 -7.31 -0.87 -19.67
CA GLN A 192 -7.23 -1.35 -18.30
C GLN A 192 -7.75 -2.78 -18.18
N LEU A 193 -7.09 -3.59 -17.37
CA LEU A 193 -7.48 -4.95 -17.04
C LEU A 193 -7.97 -5.01 -15.60
N ARG A 194 -9.15 -5.57 -15.35
CA ARG A 194 -9.62 -5.88 -14.00
C ARG A 194 -8.88 -7.10 -13.46
N LEU A 195 -8.21 -6.96 -12.31
CA LEU A 195 -7.52 -8.04 -11.61
C LEU A 195 -8.33 -8.63 -10.47
N SER A 196 -9.07 -7.80 -9.74
CA SER A 196 -9.88 -8.23 -8.61
C SER A 196 -11.16 -7.42 -8.53
N GLN A 197 -12.20 -8.07 -8.04
CA GLN A 197 -13.43 -7.44 -7.57
C GLN A 197 -13.79 -8.07 -6.22
N PRO A 198 -14.63 -7.41 -5.40
CA PRO A 198 -15.11 -7.99 -4.14
C PRO A 198 -16.00 -9.22 -4.38
N ASP A 199 -15.40 -10.41 -4.40
CA ASP A 199 -16.10 -11.67 -4.64
C ASP A 199 -16.52 -12.34 -3.32
N TYR A 200 -15.63 -12.30 -2.32
CA TYR A 200 -15.79 -13.00 -1.05
C TYR A 200 -16.58 -12.17 -0.02
N ALA A 201 -17.19 -12.85 0.94
CA ALA A 201 -17.99 -12.20 1.99
C ALA A 201 -17.15 -11.24 2.86
N TRP A 202 -15.89 -11.59 3.14
CA TRP A 202 -14.98 -10.76 3.92
C TRP A 202 -14.59 -9.45 3.23
N GLU A 203 -14.70 -9.35 1.91
CA GLU A 203 -14.44 -8.13 1.13
C GLU A 203 -15.63 -7.15 1.11
N LYS A 204 -16.75 -7.53 1.73
CA LYS A 204 -18.04 -6.80 1.62
C LYS A 204 -18.58 -6.32 2.95
N VAL A 205 -17.78 -6.41 4.00
CA VAL A 205 -18.20 -5.97 5.34
C VAL A 205 -18.24 -4.45 5.38
N ARG A 206 -19.40 -3.86 5.67
CA ARG A 206 -19.74 -2.43 5.61
C ARG A 206 -19.66 -1.79 4.22
N HIS A 207 -18.58 -1.99 3.51
CA HIS A 207 -18.39 -1.50 2.14
C HIS A 207 -17.97 -2.64 1.23
N ILE A 208 -18.36 -2.55 -0.03
CA ILE A 208 -18.03 -3.53 -1.08
C ILE A 208 -16.85 -2.96 -1.85
N VAL A 209 -15.63 -3.22 -1.39
CA VAL A 209 -14.43 -2.60 -1.95
C VAL A 209 -13.27 -3.59 -2.06
N ASN A 210 -12.52 -3.45 -3.16
CA ASN A 210 -11.11 -3.77 -3.25
C ASN A 210 -10.39 -2.46 -3.62
N GLU A 211 -9.43 -2.03 -2.81
CA GLU A 211 -8.74 -0.75 -2.96
C GLU A 211 -7.26 -0.87 -2.55
N ALA A 212 -6.50 0.22 -2.64
CA ALA A 212 -5.12 0.30 -2.16
C ALA A 212 -4.21 -0.84 -2.63
N PRO A 213 -4.06 -1.07 -3.94
CA PRO A 213 -3.12 -2.08 -4.42
C PRO A 213 -1.68 -1.68 -4.09
N ALA A 214 -0.87 -2.64 -3.61
CA ALA A 214 0.57 -2.46 -3.44
C ALA A 214 1.33 -3.65 -4.03
N VAL A 215 2.43 -3.41 -4.71
CA VAL A 215 3.14 -4.42 -5.50
C VAL A 215 4.49 -4.77 -4.91
N LEU A 216 4.79 -6.06 -4.85
CA LEU A 216 6.07 -6.62 -4.45
C LEU A 216 6.51 -7.66 -5.48
N VAL A 217 7.73 -7.53 -6.02
CA VAL A 217 8.37 -8.58 -6.81
C VAL A 217 9.36 -9.31 -5.93
N HIS A 218 9.09 -10.58 -5.64
CA HIS A 218 9.92 -11.38 -4.74
C HIS A 218 9.83 -12.88 -5.06
N GLY A 219 10.93 -13.63 -4.89
CA GLY A 219 10.92 -15.09 -4.95
C GLY A 219 10.35 -15.70 -6.24
N GLY A 220 10.55 -15.06 -7.41
CA GLY A 220 10.02 -15.55 -8.69
C GLY A 220 8.53 -15.27 -8.91
N ARG A 221 7.93 -14.37 -8.11
CA ARG A 221 6.52 -13.96 -8.24
C ARG A 221 6.37 -12.44 -8.19
N VAL A 222 5.28 -11.98 -8.78
CA VAL A 222 4.75 -10.64 -8.59
C VAL A 222 3.55 -10.77 -7.65
N PHE A 223 3.63 -10.18 -6.48
CA PHE A 223 2.54 -10.09 -5.51
C PHE A 223 1.88 -8.73 -5.60
N MET A 224 0.58 -8.69 -5.42
CA MET A 224 -0.18 -7.46 -5.25
C MET A 224 -1.12 -7.65 -4.07
N SER A 225 -0.82 -7.00 -2.94
CA SER A 225 -1.81 -6.88 -1.86
C SER A 225 -2.86 -5.84 -2.24
N TYR A 226 -4.04 -5.96 -1.68
CA TYR A 226 -5.10 -4.97 -1.80
C TYR A 226 -5.90 -4.93 -0.50
N SER A 227 -6.49 -3.80 -0.20
CA SER A 227 -7.35 -3.66 0.96
C SER A 227 -8.80 -3.95 0.63
N ALA A 228 -9.55 -4.42 1.62
CA ALA A 228 -10.96 -4.77 1.46
C ALA A 228 -11.79 -4.46 2.71
N ALA A 229 -13.10 -4.42 2.54
CA ALA A 229 -14.10 -4.07 3.53
C ALA A 229 -14.10 -2.56 3.89
N GLY A 230 -14.91 -2.16 4.84
CA GLY A 230 -14.92 -0.76 5.33
C GLY A 230 -13.69 -0.45 6.17
N THR A 231 -13.33 0.83 6.28
CA THR A 231 -12.13 1.30 6.99
C THR A 231 -12.23 1.26 8.53
N GLY A 232 -13.12 0.42 9.07
CA GLY A 232 -13.24 0.09 10.49
C GLY A 232 -12.32 -1.05 10.92
N ALA A 233 -12.69 -1.77 11.97
CA ALA A 233 -11.92 -2.92 12.46
C ALA A 233 -11.95 -4.12 11.51
N GLU A 234 -12.86 -4.15 10.56
CA GLU A 234 -12.99 -5.15 9.49
C GLU A 234 -12.03 -4.94 8.32
N TYR A 235 -11.40 -3.76 8.21
CA TYR A 235 -10.43 -3.47 7.14
C TYR A 235 -9.27 -4.46 7.20
N CYS A 236 -8.88 -4.99 6.05
CA CYS A 236 -7.93 -6.09 5.97
C CYS A 236 -7.26 -6.14 4.60
N LEU A 237 -6.19 -6.93 4.46
CA LEU A 237 -5.53 -7.16 3.18
C LEU A 237 -5.94 -8.50 2.57
N GLY A 238 -6.20 -8.47 1.26
CA GLY A 238 -6.18 -9.62 0.37
C GLY A 238 -4.89 -9.69 -0.43
N LEU A 239 -4.69 -10.75 -1.20
CA LEU A 239 -3.48 -10.97 -1.98
C LEU A 239 -3.80 -11.53 -3.36
N LEU A 240 -3.21 -10.92 -4.38
CA LEU A 240 -3.09 -11.44 -5.73
C LEU A 240 -1.63 -11.83 -5.98
N TRP A 241 -1.40 -12.83 -6.84
CA TRP A 241 -0.04 -13.14 -7.28
C TRP A 241 -0.02 -13.74 -8.68
N ALA A 242 1.09 -13.53 -9.37
CA ALA A 242 1.40 -14.09 -10.68
C ALA A 242 2.85 -14.59 -10.70
N ASP A 243 3.18 -15.50 -11.65
CA ASP A 243 4.58 -15.82 -11.93
C ASP A 243 5.32 -14.59 -12.45
N VAL A 244 6.59 -14.42 -12.05
CA VAL A 244 7.40 -13.26 -12.45
C VAL A 244 7.60 -13.14 -13.96
N ASN A 245 7.45 -14.24 -14.71
CA ASN A 245 7.58 -14.26 -16.16
C ASN A 245 6.23 -14.17 -16.89
N ALA A 246 5.11 -14.20 -16.18
CA ALA A 246 3.79 -14.15 -16.78
C ALA A 246 3.49 -12.78 -17.42
N ASP A 247 2.56 -12.74 -18.35
CA ASP A 247 2.01 -11.47 -18.82
C ASP A 247 1.05 -10.92 -17.74
N LEU A 248 1.44 -9.81 -17.12
CA LEU A 248 0.63 -9.16 -16.09
C LEU A 248 -0.66 -8.55 -16.64
N MET A 249 -0.77 -8.39 -17.97
CA MET A 249 -1.98 -7.92 -18.67
C MET A 249 -2.89 -9.07 -19.10
N ASP A 250 -2.63 -10.31 -18.71
CA ASP A 250 -3.56 -11.43 -18.84
C ASP A 250 -4.16 -11.75 -17.46
N ALA A 251 -5.48 -11.60 -17.32
CA ALA A 251 -6.18 -11.93 -16.07
C ALA A 251 -5.95 -13.37 -15.59
N LYS A 252 -5.71 -14.31 -16.52
CA LYS A 252 -5.46 -15.73 -16.21
C LYS A 252 -4.09 -15.96 -15.55
N SER A 253 -3.17 -15.00 -15.66
CA SER A 253 -1.87 -15.05 -14.98
C SER A 253 -2.00 -14.87 -13.47
N TRP A 254 -3.07 -14.25 -13.02
CA TRP A 254 -3.27 -13.88 -11.63
C TRP A 254 -4.09 -14.90 -10.85
N ARG A 255 -3.70 -15.10 -9.61
CA ARG A 255 -4.42 -15.88 -8.61
C ARG A 255 -4.81 -14.96 -7.47
N LYS A 256 -5.90 -15.27 -6.77
CA LYS A 256 -6.45 -14.49 -5.66
C LYS A 256 -6.57 -15.37 -4.41
N SER A 257 -6.16 -14.85 -3.26
CA SER A 257 -6.33 -15.53 -1.97
C SER A 257 -7.82 -15.70 -1.64
N PRO A 258 -8.24 -16.88 -1.16
CA PRO A 258 -9.64 -17.11 -0.80
C PRO A 258 -10.05 -16.43 0.51
N GLY A 259 -9.09 -16.06 1.35
CA GLY A 259 -9.25 -15.35 2.62
C GLY A 259 -8.33 -14.16 2.73
N PRO A 260 -8.56 -13.31 3.74
CA PRO A 260 -7.66 -12.20 4.01
C PRO A 260 -6.30 -12.73 4.50
N VAL A 261 -5.23 -12.00 4.18
CA VAL A 261 -3.86 -12.36 4.56
C VAL A 261 -3.32 -11.51 5.73
N PHE A 262 -4.01 -10.41 6.07
CA PHE A 262 -3.64 -9.53 7.17
C PHE A 262 -4.91 -8.90 7.76
N VAL A 263 -5.16 -9.13 9.03
CA VAL A 263 -6.42 -8.78 9.71
C VAL A 263 -6.17 -8.14 11.06
N SER A 264 -7.18 -7.57 11.68
CA SER A 264 -7.13 -7.05 13.05
C SER A 264 -6.63 -8.11 14.03
N SER A 265 -5.82 -7.66 15.01
CA SER A 265 -5.35 -8.45 16.14
C SER A 265 -5.83 -7.83 17.45
N PRO A 266 -6.94 -8.31 18.03
CA PRO A 266 -7.40 -7.83 19.35
C PRO A 266 -6.37 -8.06 20.45
N GLU A 267 -5.59 -9.15 20.36
CA GLU A 267 -4.53 -9.48 21.30
C GLU A 267 -3.44 -8.41 21.35
N ASN A 268 -3.10 -7.84 20.17
CA ASN A 268 -2.12 -6.77 20.03
C ASN A 268 -2.75 -5.38 20.08
N SER A 269 -4.07 -5.27 20.28
CA SER A 269 -4.81 -4.00 20.18
C SER A 269 -4.55 -3.27 18.87
N GLN A 270 -4.63 -4.00 17.75
CA GLN A 270 -4.44 -3.46 16.40
C GLN A 270 -5.66 -3.74 15.54
N TYR A 271 -6.28 -2.70 15.00
CA TYR A 271 -7.56 -2.82 14.31
C TYR A 271 -7.54 -2.12 12.96
N GLY A 272 -8.15 -2.79 11.97
CA GLY A 272 -8.25 -2.32 10.61
C GLY A 272 -6.90 -2.12 9.92
N PRO A 273 -5.97 -3.12 9.95
CA PRO A 273 -4.71 -2.99 9.26
C PRO A 273 -4.93 -3.08 7.75
N GLY A 274 -4.44 -2.07 7.02
CA GLY A 274 -4.60 -2.05 5.58
C GLY A 274 -3.90 -0.88 4.91
N HIS A 275 -4.23 -0.66 3.65
CA HIS A 275 -3.63 0.32 2.75
C HIS A 275 -2.11 0.31 2.89
N ASN A 276 -1.54 -0.84 2.59
CA ASN A 276 -0.12 -1.05 2.79
C ASN A 276 0.72 -0.65 1.58
N SER A 277 1.99 -0.45 1.81
CA SER A 277 3.06 -0.45 0.81
C SER A 277 4.17 -1.41 1.23
N PHE A 278 5.03 -1.79 0.30
CA PHE A 278 6.19 -2.63 0.58
C PHE A 278 7.47 -1.81 0.47
N LEU A 279 8.34 -1.94 1.48
CA LEU A 279 9.69 -1.40 1.42
C LEU A 279 10.68 -2.57 1.32
N VAL A 280 11.47 -2.58 0.26
CA VAL A 280 12.56 -3.56 0.08
C VAL A 280 13.87 -2.89 0.48
N GLU A 281 14.54 -3.47 1.47
CA GLU A 281 15.82 -3.00 1.96
C GLU A 281 16.99 -3.49 1.10
N ALA A 282 18.16 -2.90 1.28
CA ALA A 282 19.35 -3.23 0.48
C ALA A 282 19.84 -4.67 0.67
N ASP A 283 19.57 -5.29 1.80
CA ASP A 283 19.87 -6.68 2.10
C ASP A 283 18.85 -7.68 1.55
N GLY A 284 17.79 -7.16 0.89
CA GLY A 284 16.69 -7.94 0.34
C GLY A 284 15.57 -8.23 1.33
N SER A 285 15.69 -7.82 2.58
CA SER A 285 14.58 -7.91 3.54
C SER A 285 13.42 -7.02 3.11
N VAL A 286 12.21 -7.44 3.43
CA VAL A 286 10.99 -6.74 3.04
C VAL A 286 10.24 -6.30 4.29
N LEU A 287 9.75 -5.08 4.27
CA LEU A 287 8.91 -4.52 5.31
C LEU A 287 7.51 -4.24 4.77
N ASN A 288 6.51 -4.56 5.57
CA ASN A 288 5.13 -4.15 5.37
C ASN A 288 4.90 -2.82 6.08
N VAL A 289 4.61 -1.77 5.32
CA VAL A 289 4.25 -0.43 5.80
C VAL A 289 2.75 -0.27 5.65
N PHE A 290 2.02 0.00 6.72
CA PHE A 290 0.55 -0.01 6.70
C PHE A 290 -0.01 0.96 7.73
N HIS A 291 -1.31 1.20 7.70
CA HIS A 291 -1.95 1.88 8.80
C HIS A 291 -2.83 0.92 9.63
N ALA A 292 -2.97 1.21 10.92
CA ALA A 292 -3.96 0.59 11.80
C ALA A 292 -4.30 1.54 12.95
N ARG A 293 -5.41 1.25 13.66
CA ARG A 293 -5.81 1.89 14.92
C ARG A 293 -5.45 1.00 16.10
N ASN A 294 -5.26 1.60 17.28
CA ASN A 294 -5.09 0.86 18.53
C ASN A 294 -6.41 0.68 19.31
N TYR A 295 -7.54 1.02 18.70
CA TYR A 295 -8.91 0.82 19.22
C TYR A 295 -9.83 0.29 18.13
N ARG A 296 -10.84 -0.48 18.56
CA ARG A 296 -11.78 -1.17 17.67
C ARG A 296 -12.93 -0.28 17.21
N ASP A 297 -13.54 0.41 18.15
CA ASP A 297 -14.81 1.06 17.93
C ASP A 297 -14.61 2.53 17.56
N ILE A 298 -15.08 2.89 16.38
CA ILE A 298 -15.06 4.26 15.86
C ILE A 298 -16.37 4.93 16.25
N VAL A 299 -16.29 6.12 16.84
CA VAL A 299 -17.44 6.94 17.16
C VAL A 299 -17.69 7.95 16.04
N GLY A 300 -18.84 7.84 15.38
CA GLY A 300 -19.23 8.74 14.29
C GLY A 300 -18.76 8.29 12.91
N ASP A 301 -18.40 9.27 12.07
CA ASP A 301 -17.98 9.04 10.69
C ASP A 301 -16.51 8.56 10.61
N PRO A 302 -16.22 7.36 10.08
CA PRO A 302 -14.85 6.85 9.96
C PRO A 302 -13.89 7.76 9.18
N LEU A 303 -14.39 8.59 8.26
CA LEU A 303 -13.57 9.59 7.55
C LEU A 303 -13.08 10.73 8.44
N LYS A 304 -13.75 10.95 9.56
CA LYS A 304 -13.37 11.98 10.56
C LYS A 304 -12.60 11.40 11.73
N ASP A 305 -12.42 10.09 11.76
CA ASP A 305 -11.62 9.42 12.76
C ASP A 305 -10.15 9.41 12.34
N ASN A 306 -9.36 10.24 13.01
CA ASN A 306 -7.95 10.45 12.70
C ASN A 306 -7.00 9.43 13.36
N GLY A 307 -7.52 8.36 13.95
CA GLY A 307 -6.71 7.40 14.71
C GLY A 307 -5.88 6.41 13.87
N ARG A 308 -5.99 6.45 12.55
CA ARG A 308 -5.12 5.63 11.68
C ARG A 308 -3.69 6.13 11.76
N ALA A 309 -2.78 5.27 12.20
CA ALA A 309 -1.36 5.57 12.38
C ALA A 309 -0.50 4.71 11.45
N THR A 310 0.54 5.31 10.89
CA THR A 310 1.56 4.59 10.08
C THR A 310 2.31 3.62 10.97
N ARG A 311 2.43 2.38 10.53
CA ARG A 311 3.13 1.27 11.18
C ARG A 311 4.04 0.56 10.20
N VAL A 312 5.08 -0.06 10.71
CA VAL A 312 6.06 -0.81 9.92
C VAL A 312 6.38 -2.11 10.64
N GLN A 313 6.34 -3.22 9.93
CA GLN A 313 6.78 -4.50 10.46
C GLN A 313 7.50 -5.35 9.42
N PRO A 314 8.41 -6.25 9.81
CA PRO A 314 9.01 -7.20 8.89
C PRO A 314 7.94 -8.05 8.20
N LEU A 315 8.14 -8.34 6.93
CA LEU A 315 7.35 -9.30 6.16
C LEU A 315 8.15 -10.59 6.01
N ALA A 316 7.64 -11.67 6.56
CA ALA A 316 8.21 -13.00 6.41
C ALA A 316 7.71 -13.68 5.11
N PHE A 317 8.35 -14.79 4.76
CA PHE A 317 7.92 -15.64 3.65
C PHE A 317 7.86 -17.10 4.10
N THR A 318 6.84 -17.80 3.67
CA THR A 318 6.68 -19.24 3.89
C THR A 318 7.69 -20.05 3.08
N ALA A 319 7.84 -21.32 3.36
CA ALA A 319 8.79 -22.19 2.65
C ALA A 319 8.52 -22.31 1.14
N ASP A 320 7.27 -22.11 0.71
CA ASP A 320 6.87 -22.04 -0.71
C ASP A 320 6.94 -20.63 -1.29
N GLY A 321 7.46 -19.65 -0.52
CA GLY A 321 7.75 -18.30 -0.96
C GLY A 321 6.52 -17.36 -1.00
N MET A 322 5.42 -17.70 -0.30
CA MET A 322 4.29 -16.77 -0.13
C MET A 322 4.57 -15.79 1.00
N PRO A 323 4.12 -14.52 0.88
CA PRO A 323 4.25 -13.56 1.97
C PRO A 323 3.42 -14.03 3.19
N ASP A 324 4.06 -13.98 4.36
CA ASP A 324 3.45 -14.21 5.66
C ASP A 324 3.45 -12.90 6.45
N PHE A 325 2.30 -12.26 6.48
CA PHE A 325 2.12 -10.97 7.15
C PHE A 325 2.13 -11.09 8.68
N GLY A 326 1.84 -12.28 9.23
CA GLY A 326 1.63 -12.46 10.65
C GLY A 326 0.51 -11.55 11.20
N PRO A 327 0.34 -11.44 12.52
CA PRO A 327 -0.53 -10.43 13.12
C PRO A 327 0.15 -9.04 13.10
N PRO A 328 -0.61 -7.93 13.02
CA PRO A 328 -0.05 -6.60 13.23
C PRO A 328 0.57 -6.51 14.62
N LEU A 329 1.80 -5.99 14.70
CA LEU A 329 2.58 -5.96 15.93
C LEU A 329 1.98 -4.98 16.94
N LYS A 330 2.08 -5.33 18.23
CA LYS A 330 1.69 -4.46 19.33
C LYS A 330 2.51 -3.16 19.33
N GLU A 331 1.91 -2.08 19.82
CA GLU A 331 2.62 -0.81 20.05
C GLU A 331 3.78 -0.98 21.00
N GLY A 332 4.85 -0.26 20.73
CA GLY A 332 6.07 -0.29 21.53
C GLY A 332 7.11 0.70 21.04
N PRO A 333 8.15 0.92 21.86
CA PRO A 333 9.27 1.81 21.53
C PRO A 333 10.07 1.28 20.34
#